data_d8a31006069036de5ef900412a9229f3
#
_entry.id   d8a31006069036de5ef900412a9229f3
#
_cell.length_a   1.000
_cell.length_b   1.000
_cell.length_c   1.000
_cell.angle_alpha   90.00
_cell.angle_beta   90.00
_cell.angle_gamma   90.00
#
_symmetry.space_group_name_H-M   'P 1'
#
loop_
_entity.id
_entity.type
_entity.pdbx_description
1 polymer ?
#
loop_
_entity_poly.entity_id
_entity_poly.type
_entity_poly.pdbx_seq_one_letter_code
_entity_poly.pdbx_strand_id
1 'polypeptide(L)'
;ASGSAAAPESVSGPATPASGDASSAAPTPTAGESTDPGSAPPPASHSSGTHSTPPSKDAATPAAPAASSRCHTSELSASVGPNDPGAGQENFALVLTNRSGRTCTVHGFPGLAFVNSAGKQVSGNPVRTGSSTAAVRLAPGRSAWAPLSFTNPGVTGASTVTPAAVRLTPPDETASIKVTWSGGPVPNPQKNSVPKVGAFNPGTAP
;
A
#
# COMPACT_ATOMS: atom_id res chain seq x y z
N ALA A 1 12.61 65.12 0.89
CA ALA A 1 13.37 64.33 -0.06
C ALA A 1 12.51 63.14 -0.52
N SER A 2 11.96 63.30 -1.74
CA SER A 2 11.14 62.29 -2.39
C SER A 2 12.03 61.22 -3.06
N GLY A 3 11.90 59.99 -2.68
CA GLY A 3 12.53 58.87 -3.34
C GLY A 3 11.51 58.05 -4.11
N SER A 4 11.53 58.14 -5.45
CA SER A 4 10.71 57.38 -6.39
C SER A 4 11.32 55.99 -6.52
N ALA A 5 10.53 54.92 -6.23
CA ALA A 5 10.89 53.57 -6.48
C ALA A 5 10.36 53.10 -7.84
N ALA A 6 11.26 52.62 -8.70
CA ALA A 6 10.91 52.09 -10.02
C ALA A 6 10.33 50.65 -9.90
N ALA A 7 9.30 50.35 -10.68
CA ALA A 7 8.69 49.05 -10.83
C ALA A 7 9.55 48.16 -11.76
N PRO A 8 9.63 46.83 -11.54
CA PRO A 8 10.26 45.92 -12.48
C PRO A 8 9.31 45.55 -13.62
N GLU A 9 9.86 45.57 -14.80
CA GLU A 9 9.20 45.27 -16.07
C GLU A 9 8.88 43.73 -16.21
N SER A 10 7.67 43.46 -16.66
CA SER A 10 7.20 42.11 -17.00
C SER A 10 7.77 41.69 -18.36
N VAL A 11 8.50 40.59 -18.41
CA VAL A 11 8.90 39.93 -19.64
C VAL A 11 7.94 38.78 -19.93
N SER A 12 7.01 39.00 -20.85
CA SER A 12 6.16 37.95 -21.44
C SER A 12 6.89 37.36 -22.65
N GLY A 13 7.24 36.07 -22.56
CA GLY A 13 7.70 35.29 -23.68
C GLY A 13 6.75 34.10 -23.90
N PRO A 14 6.19 33.91 -25.12
CA PRO A 14 5.36 32.73 -25.41
C PRO A 14 6.22 31.51 -25.70
N ALA A 15 6.03 30.43 -24.96
CA ALA A 15 6.58 29.14 -25.25
C ALA A 15 5.64 28.35 -26.17
N THR A 16 6.08 28.06 -27.37
CA THR A 16 5.43 27.17 -28.33
C THR A 16 5.60 25.71 -27.95
N PRO A 17 4.56 24.86 -27.99
CA PRO A 17 4.74 23.42 -27.84
C PRO A 17 5.24 22.80 -29.15
N ALA A 18 6.30 22.02 -29.07
CA ALA A 18 6.76 21.18 -30.14
C ALA A 18 5.93 19.89 -30.20
N SER A 19 5.24 19.72 -31.31
CA SER A 19 4.59 18.45 -31.70
C SER A 19 5.68 17.49 -32.18
N GLY A 20 5.81 16.36 -31.51
CA GLY A 20 6.62 15.22 -31.95
C GLY A 20 5.71 14.05 -32.30
N ASP A 21 5.45 13.88 -33.61
CA ASP A 21 4.93 12.64 -34.18
C ASP A 21 5.96 11.52 -34.03
N ALA A 22 5.57 10.43 -33.42
CA ALA A 22 6.27 9.17 -33.53
C ALA A 22 5.26 8.04 -33.74
N SER A 23 5.07 7.78 -35.03
CA SER A 23 4.52 6.55 -35.61
C SER A 23 5.34 5.36 -35.15
N SER A 24 4.75 4.35 -34.56
CA SER A 24 5.37 3.06 -34.34
C SER A 24 4.41 1.94 -34.66
N ALA A 25 4.78 1.20 -35.68
CA ALA A 25 4.08 0.08 -36.27
C ALA A 25 4.01 -1.12 -35.34
N ALA A 26 2.87 -1.81 -35.37
CA ALA A 26 2.64 -3.11 -34.78
C ALA A 26 3.25 -4.22 -35.66
N PRO A 27 3.82 -5.29 -35.10
CA PRO A 27 4.08 -6.52 -35.84
C PRO A 27 2.91 -7.49 -35.73
N THR A 28 2.46 -7.96 -36.86
CA THR A 28 1.50 -9.02 -37.13
C THR A 28 2.05 -10.39 -36.70
N PRO A 29 1.26 -11.32 -36.15
CA PRO A 29 1.68 -12.71 -35.98
C PRO A 29 1.42 -13.51 -37.27
N THR A 30 2.45 -14.16 -37.74
CA THR A 30 2.41 -15.16 -38.82
C THR A 30 1.96 -16.50 -38.27
N ALA A 31 0.91 -17.04 -38.86
CA ALA A 31 0.47 -18.41 -38.67
C ALA A 31 1.42 -19.36 -39.41
N GLY A 32 1.81 -20.42 -38.73
CA GLY A 32 2.51 -21.57 -39.27
C GLY A 32 1.75 -22.84 -39.00
N GLU A 33 1.08 -23.33 -40.01
CA GLU A 33 0.39 -24.62 -40.11
C GLU A 33 1.41 -25.70 -40.54
N SER A 34 1.38 -26.88 -39.87
CA SER A 34 1.76 -28.16 -40.51
C SER A 34 1.41 -29.36 -39.64
N THR A 35 0.36 -30.03 -39.99
CA THR A 35 0.19 -31.44 -40.41
C THR A 35 0.76 -32.54 -39.53
N ASP A 36 -0.19 -33.33 -38.99
CA ASP A 36 -0.19 -34.77 -38.69
C ASP A 36 0.23 -35.61 -39.96
N PRO A 37 0.68 -36.89 -39.84
CA PRO A 37 -0.13 -37.98 -39.33
C PRO A 37 0.61 -39.20 -38.69
N GLY A 38 -0.11 -39.93 -37.85
CA GLY A 38 -0.19 -41.38 -37.95
C GLY A 38 0.83 -42.25 -37.20
N SER A 39 0.37 -43.04 -36.26
CA SER A 39 0.49 -44.49 -36.28
C SER A 39 -0.20 -45.13 -35.05
N ALA A 40 -0.99 -46.13 -35.37
CA ALA A 40 -1.80 -46.94 -34.48
C ALA A 40 -0.98 -48.02 -33.71
N PRO A 41 -1.59 -48.67 -32.67
CA PRO A 41 -0.90 -49.51 -31.68
C PRO A 41 -0.82 -50.98 -32.10
N PRO A 42 -0.03 -51.78 -31.44
CA PRO A 42 -0.24 -53.22 -31.36
C PRO A 42 -0.45 -53.75 -29.92
N PRO A 43 -0.81 -55.00 -29.76
CA PRO A 43 -1.88 -55.46 -28.86
C PRO A 43 -1.36 -56.03 -27.52
N ALA A 44 -2.39 -56.27 -26.70
CA ALA A 44 -2.35 -56.85 -25.35
C ALA A 44 -1.57 -58.16 -25.21
N SER A 45 -0.91 -58.28 -24.07
CA SER A 45 -0.56 -59.57 -23.48
C SER A 45 -1.02 -59.63 -22.03
N HIS A 46 -1.88 -60.60 -21.80
CA HIS A 46 -2.40 -60.99 -20.50
C HIS A 46 -1.28 -61.63 -19.65
N SER A 47 -1.15 -61.21 -18.43
CA SER A 47 -0.51 -62.02 -17.40
C SER A 47 -1.30 -61.89 -16.10
N SER A 48 -1.72 -63.06 -15.66
CA SER A 48 -2.53 -63.33 -14.49
C SER A 48 -1.77 -63.15 -13.18
N GLY A 49 -2.49 -62.65 -12.21
CA GLY A 49 -2.39 -63.14 -10.86
C GLY A 49 -1.39 -62.48 -9.94
N THR A 50 -1.88 -61.75 -8.99
CA THR A 50 -1.64 -62.09 -7.56
C THR A 50 -2.50 -61.20 -6.69
N HIS A 51 -3.24 -61.77 -5.78
CA HIS A 51 -4.00 -61.09 -4.75
C HIS A 51 -3.09 -60.17 -3.93
N SER A 52 -3.28 -58.88 -4.06
CA SER A 52 -2.72 -57.93 -3.13
C SER A 52 -3.86 -57.38 -2.27
N THR A 53 -3.70 -57.61 -0.98
CA THR A 53 -4.50 -57.04 0.10
C THR A 53 -4.72 -55.54 -0.10
N PRO A 54 -5.92 -54.98 0.08
CA PRO A 54 -6.13 -53.54 -0.04
C PRO A 54 -5.32 -52.85 1.08
N PRO A 55 -4.57 -51.79 0.76
CA PRO A 55 -3.94 -50.97 1.79
C PRO A 55 -5.07 -50.34 2.61
N SER A 56 -4.93 -50.45 3.91
CA SER A 56 -5.73 -49.73 4.90
C SER A 56 -5.76 -48.27 4.51
N LYS A 57 -6.99 -47.69 4.40
CA LYS A 57 -7.17 -46.25 4.34
C LYS A 57 -6.55 -45.67 5.61
N ASP A 58 -5.33 -45.19 5.52
CA ASP A 58 -4.82 -44.23 6.48
C ASP A 58 -5.80 -43.06 6.45
N ALA A 59 -6.49 -42.89 7.54
CA ALA A 59 -7.34 -41.72 7.76
C ALA A 59 -6.40 -40.50 7.68
N ALA A 60 -6.50 -39.76 6.56
CA ALA A 60 -5.79 -38.52 6.40
C ALA A 60 -6.22 -37.61 7.56
N THR A 61 -5.32 -37.41 8.50
CA THR A 61 -5.49 -36.39 9.54
C THR A 61 -5.81 -35.08 8.80
N PRO A 62 -6.90 -34.37 9.16
CA PRO A 62 -7.22 -33.10 8.52
C PRO A 62 -5.99 -32.19 8.67
N ALA A 63 -5.43 -31.78 7.54
CA ALA A 63 -4.34 -30.81 7.54
C ALA A 63 -4.82 -29.58 8.29
N ALA A 64 -4.08 -29.19 9.33
CA ALA A 64 -4.34 -27.93 10.03
C ALA A 64 -4.39 -26.80 9.00
N PRO A 65 -5.36 -25.88 9.09
CA PRO A 65 -5.45 -24.76 8.14
C PRO A 65 -4.09 -24.05 8.07
N ALA A 66 -3.57 -23.88 6.86
CA ALA A 66 -2.28 -23.24 6.64
C ALA A 66 -2.32 -21.88 7.32
N ALA A 67 -1.36 -21.64 8.24
CA ALA A 67 -1.26 -20.35 8.94
C ALA A 67 -1.14 -19.24 7.90
N SER A 68 -1.97 -18.19 8.04
CA SER A 68 -1.93 -17.04 7.14
C SER A 68 -0.51 -16.46 7.06
N SER A 69 -0.01 -16.22 5.85
CA SER A 69 1.26 -15.51 5.65
C SER A 69 1.15 -14.02 5.99
N ARG A 70 -0.06 -13.49 6.08
CA ARG A 70 -0.37 -12.10 6.40
C ARG A 70 -0.06 -11.79 7.86
N CYS A 71 0.40 -10.57 8.12
CA CYS A 71 0.53 -10.05 9.48
C CYS A 71 -0.85 -9.70 10.04
N HIS A 72 -1.18 -10.22 11.22
CA HIS A 72 -2.41 -9.85 11.92
C HIS A 72 -2.17 -8.66 12.84
N THR A 73 -3.23 -7.89 13.09
CA THR A 73 -3.15 -6.69 13.95
C THR A 73 -2.55 -6.97 15.32
N SER A 74 -2.86 -8.13 15.91
CA SER A 74 -2.31 -8.57 17.22
C SER A 74 -0.81 -8.85 17.21
N GLU A 75 -0.21 -9.03 16.03
CA GLU A 75 1.20 -9.31 15.84
C GLU A 75 2.03 -8.05 15.56
N LEU A 76 1.36 -6.92 15.37
CA LEU A 76 1.97 -5.68 14.96
C LEU A 76 1.95 -4.64 16.09
N SER A 77 2.97 -3.80 16.14
CA SER A 77 2.90 -2.50 16.80
C SER A 77 2.94 -1.40 15.75
N ALA A 78 2.38 -0.24 16.10
CA ALA A 78 2.35 0.91 15.23
C ALA A 78 3.02 2.12 15.88
N SER A 79 3.63 2.97 15.07
CA SER A 79 4.12 4.28 15.46
C SER A 79 3.96 5.28 14.31
N VAL A 80 4.05 6.56 14.64
CA VAL A 80 4.11 7.66 13.68
C VAL A 80 5.47 8.31 13.81
N GLY A 81 6.17 8.45 12.70
CA GLY A 81 7.45 9.14 12.62
C GLY A 81 7.32 10.65 12.86
N PRO A 82 8.45 11.36 12.93
CA PRO A 82 8.46 12.81 13.01
C PRO A 82 7.82 13.44 11.76
N ASN A 83 7.42 14.70 11.91
CA ASN A 83 6.99 15.49 10.76
C ASN A 83 8.20 15.87 9.89
N ASP A 84 8.07 15.68 8.59
CA ASP A 84 8.99 16.16 7.56
C ASP A 84 8.23 17.10 6.60
N PRO A 85 8.03 18.38 6.98
CA PRO A 85 7.20 19.30 6.22
C PRO A 85 7.91 19.73 4.93
N GLY A 86 7.16 19.83 3.85
CA GLY A 86 7.68 20.29 2.57
C GLY A 86 6.58 20.67 1.58
N ALA A 87 6.87 21.65 0.71
CA ALA A 87 5.96 22.08 -0.37
C ALA A 87 4.51 22.36 0.09
N GLY A 88 4.34 22.93 1.27
CA GLY A 88 2.99 23.21 1.83
C GLY A 88 2.25 21.98 2.34
N GLN A 89 2.95 20.87 2.55
CA GLN A 89 2.44 19.61 3.09
C GLN A 89 3.08 19.31 4.45
N GLU A 90 2.32 18.62 5.29
CA GLU A 90 2.81 17.91 6.46
C GLU A 90 2.97 16.45 6.07
N ASN A 91 4.13 15.84 6.34
CA ASN A 91 4.45 14.48 5.94
C ASN A 91 4.92 13.66 7.15
N PHE A 92 4.40 12.45 7.27
CA PHE A 92 4.69 11.53 8.37
C PHE A 92 4.88 10.11 7.83
N ALA A 93 5.74 9.33 8.48
CA ALA A 93 5.83 7.90 8.25
C ALA A 93 4.88 7.16 9.22
N LEU A 94 3.92 6.40 8.68
CA LEU A 94 3.12 5.45 9.46
C LEU A 94 3.87 4.13 9.48
N VAL A 95 4.34 3.67 10.63
CA VAL A 95 5.21 2.51 10.75
C VAL A 95 4.47 1.36 11.42
N LEU A 96 4.52 0.17 10.81
CA LEU A 96 4.11 -1.11 11.42
C LEU A 96 5.36 -1.96 11.66
N THR A 97 5.51 -2.49 12.86
CA THR A 97 6.61 -3.37 13.24
C THR A 97 6.07 -4.73 13.66
N ASN A 98 6.61 -5.79 13.08
CA ASN A 98 6.27 -7.17 13.46
C ASN A 98 6.82 -7.50 14.85
N ARG A 99 5.92 -7.74 15.80
CA ARG A 99 6.23 -8.11 17.19
C ARG A 99 6.09 -9.61 17.45
N SER A 100 5.68 -10.37 16.44
CA SER A 100 5.54 -11.82 16.55
C SER A 100 6.86 -12.54 16.35
N GLY A 101 6.90 -13.82 16.69
CA GLY A 101 8.06 -14.71 16.44
C GLY A 101 8.11 -15.27 15.02
N ARG A 102 7.15 -14.97 14.14
CA ARG A 102 7.09 -15.50 12.78
C ARG A 102 7.30 -14.41 11.73
N THR A 103 7.78 -14.78 10.57
CA THR A 103 7.77 -13.90 9.41
C THR A 103 6.35 -13.81 8.85
N CYS A 104 5.88 -12.59 8.58
CA CYS A 104 4.59 -12.32 7.96
C CYS A 104 4.71 -11.29 6.84
N THR A 105 3.62 -10.98 6.14
CA THR A 105 3.59 -10.04 5.02
C THR A 105 2.55 -8.94 5.24
N VAL A 106 2.88 -7.74 4.79
CA VAL A 106 1.97 -6.59 4.69
C VAL A 106 1.90 -6.18 3.24
N HIS A 107 0.69 -5.99 2.69
CA HIS A 107 0.52 -5.61 1.29
C HIS A 107 -0.59 -4.57 1.15
N GLY A 108 -0.31 -3.47 0.47
CA GLY A 108 -1.30 -2.44 0.17
C GLY A 108 -1.22 -1.21 1.07
N PHE A 109 -2.37 -0.64 1.38
CA PHE A 109 -2.51 0.64 2.04
C PHE A 109 -3.05 0.48 3.46
N PRO A 110 -2.58 1.27 4.43
CA PRO A 110 -3.21 1.30 5.74
C PRO A 110 -4.60 1.94 5.69
N GLY A 111 -5.48 1.50 6.58
CA GLY A 111 -6.59 2.31 7.04
C GLY A 111 -6.11 3.31 8.10
N LEU A 112 -6.62 4.54 8.06
CA LEU A 112 -6.23 5.58 9.01
C LEU A 112 -7.45 6.39 9.44
N ALA A 113 -7.55 6.70 10.74
CA ALA A 113 -8.51 7.63 11.28
C ALA A 113 -7.89 8.47 12.39
N PHE A 114 -7.91 9.78 12.26
CA PHE A 114 -7.62 10.68 13.37
C PHE A 114 -8.80 10.72 14.31
N VAL A 115 -8.55 10.55 15.60
CA VAL A 115 -9.62 10.47 16.61
C VAL A 115 -9.34 11.42 17.78
N ASN A 116 -10.41 11.91 18.38
CA ASN A 116 -10.35 12.68 19.63
C ASN A 116 -10.15 11.75 20.86
N SER A 117 -10.10 12.32 22.06
CA SER A 117 -9.96 11.58 23.30
C SER A 117 -11.09 10.56 23.54
N ALA A 118 -12.28 10.84 23.05
CA ALA A 118 -13.44 9.93 23.11
C ALA A 118 -13.41 8.84 22.03
N GLY A 119 -12.38 8.80 21.17
CA GLY A 119 -12.25 7.82 20.09
C GLY A 119 -13.10 8.12 18.85
N LYS A 120 -13.81 9.27 18.81
CA LYS A 120 -14.58 9.72 17.65
C LYS A 120 -13.65 10.25 16.57
N GLN A 121 -13.87 9.84 15.30
CA GLN A 121 -13.11 10.35 14.17
C GLN A 121 -13.35 11.85 13.97
N VAL A 122 -12.26 12.58 13.72
CA VAL A 122 -12.24 14.05 13.58
C VAL A 122 -11.64 14.53 12.27
N SER A 123 -11.20 13.62 11.42
CA SER A 123 -10.72 13.92 10.06
C SER A 123 -11.64 13.32 9.01
N GLY A 124 -11.48 13.75 7.75
CA GLY A 124 -12.01 13.02 6.59
C GLY A 124 -11.34 11.63 6.46
N ASN A 125 -11.99 10.73 5.74
CA ASN A 125 -11.38 9.46 5.39
C ASN A 125 -10.17 9.71 4.48
N PRO A 126 -9.05 9.02 4.68
CA PRO A 126 -7.87 9.22 3.85
C PRO A 126 -8.10 8.75 2.41
N VAL A 127 -7.48 9.45 1.48
CA VAL A 127 -7.40 9.05 0.07
C VAL A 127 -6.13 8.24 -0.12
N ARG A 128 -6.23 7.10 -0.79
CA ARG A 128 -5.07 6.31 -1.20
C ARG A 128 -4.37 6.95 -2.37
N THR A 129 -3.04 7.04 -2.32
CA THR A 129 -2.20 7.64 -3.36
C THR A 129 -1.07 6.72 -3.76
N GLY A 130 -0.69 6.75 -5.03
CA GLY A 130 0.29 5.82 -5.57
C GLY A 130 -0.30 4.44 -5.83
N SER A 131 0.58 3.50 -6.16
CA SER A 131 0.26 2.10 -6.41
C SER A 131 0.90 1.19 -5.38
N SER A 132 0.25 0.09 -5.04
CA SER A 132 0.84 -0.98 -4.24
C SER A 132 1.29 -2.09 -5.18
N THR A 133 2.58 -2.30 -5.28
CA THR A 133 3.17 -3.21 -6.29
C THR A 133 3.71 -4.50 -5.70
N ALA A 134 4.09 -4.54 -4.43
CA ALA A 134 4.70 -5.71 -3.81
C ALA A 134 4.27 -5.89 -2.36
N ALA A 135 4.23 -7.14 -1.93
CA ALA A 135 4.07 -7.48 -0.52
C ALA A 135 5.41 -7.29 0.23
N VAL A 136 5.36 -6.61 1.36
CA VAL A 136 6.52 -6.39 2.22
C VAL A 136 6.61 -7.53 3.22
N ARG A 137 7.71 -8.32 3.18
CA ARG A 137 8.00 -9.37 4.17
C ARG A 137 8.59 -8.75 5.43
N LEU A 138 8.00 -9.08 6.56
CA LEU A 138 8.44 -8.63 7.88
C LEU A 138 8.89 -9.85 8.71
N ALA A 139 10.19 -10.06 8.82
CA ALA A 139 10.74 -10.94 9.85
C ALA A 139 10.44 -10.35 11.25
N PRO A 140 10.59 -11.13 12.34
CA PRO A 140 10.48 -10.62 13.70
C PRO A 140 11.30 -9.35 13.91
N GLY A 141 10.70 -8.30 14.47
CA GLY A 141 11.32 -7.00 14.70
C GLY A 141 11.49 -6.10 13.46
N ARG A 142 11.17 -6.57 12.26
CA ARG A 142 11.27 -5.75 11.05
C ARG A 142 10.01 -4.90 10.86
N SER A 143 10.17 -3.79 10.14
CA SER A 143 9.12 -2.78 9.96
C SER A 143 8.81 -2.54 8.49
N ALA A 144 7.58 -2.08 8.24
CA ALA A 144 7.15 -1.44 7.02
C ALA A 144 6.60 -0.06 7.35
N TRP A 145 6.75 0.88 6.44
CA TRP A 145 6.24 2.23 6.58
C TRP A 145 5.37 2.62 5.40
N ALA A 146 4.40 3.49 5.64
CA ALA A 146 3.55 4.08 4.60
C ALA A 146 3.53 5.61 4.77
N PRO A 147 3.63 6.39 3.68
CA PRO A 147 3.54 7.83 3.77
C PRO A 147 2.13 8.28 4.13
N LEU A 148 2.05 9.22 5.05
CA LEU A 148 0.88 10.01 5.38
C LEU A 148 1.20 11.46 5.03
N SER A 149 0.35 12.12 4.25
CA SER A 149 0.47 13.55 4.00
C SER A 149 -0.88 14.25 4.05
N PHE A 150 -0.85 15.51 4.41
CA PHE A 150 -1.98 16.42 4.30
C PHE A 150 -1.48 17.84 4.12
N THR A 151 -2.33 18.70 3.56
CA THR A 151 -1.97 20.11 3.34
C THR A 151 -1.75 20.80 4.69
N ASN A 152 -0.65 21.56 4.81
CA ASN A 152 -0.35 22.33 6.01
C ASN A 152 -1.46 23.39 6.23
N PRO A 153 -2.18 23.30 7.36
CA PRO A 153 -3.28 24.23 7.64
C PRO A 153 -2.80 25.69 7.78
N GLY A 154 -1.56 25.89 8.24
CA GLY A 154 -0.97 27.21 8.37
C GLY A 154 -0.75 27.92 7.03
N VAL A 155 -0.63 27.17 5.93
CA VAL A 155 -0.50 27.72 4.58
C VAL A 155 -1.86 27.99 3.94
N THR A 156 -2.83 27.12 4.19
CA THR A 156 -4.14 27.18 3.51
C THR A 156 -5.20 27.97 4.27
N GLY A 157 -4.97 28.30 5.54
CA GLY A 157 -6.00 28.91 6.39
C GLY A 157 -7.20 27.99 6.66
N ALA A 158 -7.08 26.70 6.39
CA ALA A 158 -8.15 25.73 6.63
C ALA A 158 -8.44 25.60 8.12
N SER A 159 -9.71 25.43 8.48
CA SER A 159 -10.08 25.11 9.85
C SER A 159 -9.41 23.81 10.30
N THR A 160 -9.00 23.73 11.56
CA THR A 160 -8.23 22.61 12.08
C THR A 160 -8.91 21.96 13.28
N VAL A 161 -8.45 20.75 13.56
CA VAL A 161 -8.70 20.02 14.81
C VAL A 161 -7.39 19.37 15.25
N THR A 162 -7.16 19.33 16.56
CA THR A 162 -6.00 18.59 17.11
C THR A 162 -6.49 17.22 17.58
N PRO A 163 -6.10 16.13 16.88
CA PRO A 163 -6.45 14.79 17.32
C PRO A 163 -5.71 14.39 18.61
N ALA A 164 -6.32 13.53 19.41
CA ALA A 164 -5.65 12.89 20.53
C ALA A 164 -4.83 11.65 20.08
N ALA A 165 -5.30 10.97 19.05
CA ALA A 165 -4.66 9.78 18.52
C ALA A 165 -4.98 9.55 17.05
N VAL A 166 -4.18 8.67 16.44
CA VAL A 166 -4.48 8.05 15.15
C VAL A 166 -4.77 6.57 15.36
N ARG A 167 -5.79 6.04 14.70
CA ARG A 167 -6.05 4.61 14.56
C ARG A 167 -5.50 4.15 13.22
N LEU A 168 -4.57 3.21 13.28
CA LEU A 168 -3.93 2.62 12.11
C LEU A 168 -4.44 1.19 11.96
N THR A 169 -5.07 0.88 10.83
CA THR A 169 -5.58 -0.45 10.51
C THR A 169 -4.67 -1.08 9.47
N PRO A 170 -4.03 -2.22 9.77
CA PRO A 170 -3.24 -2.93 8.79
C PRO A 170 -4.10 -3.35 7.58
N PRO A 171 -3.51 -3.51 6.38
CA PRO A 171 -4.24 -4.02 5.22
C PRO A 171 -4.90 -5.37 5.51
N ASP A 172 -6.09 -5.57 4.98
CA ASP A 172 -6.91 -6.79 5.12
C ASP A 172 -7.28 -7.15 6.57
N GLU A 173 -7.17 -6.20 7.50
CA GLU A 173 -7.58 -6.32 8.89
C GLU A 173 -8.74 -5.36 9.19
N THR A 174 -9.53 -5.70 10.21
CA THR A 174 -10.63 -4.85 10.71
C THR A 174 -10.29 -4.18 12.03
N ALA A 175 -9.38 -4.80 12.79
CA ALA A 175 -8.87 -4.24 14.04
C ALA A 175 -7.82 -3.15 13.76
N SER A 176 -7.81 -2.12 14.59
CA SER A 176 -6.85 -1.02 14.47
C SER A 176 -5.97 -0.88 15.70
N ILE A 177 -4.76 -0.39 15.50
CA ILE A 177 -3.81 -0.06 16.56
C ILE A 177 -3.93 1.45 16.80
N LYS A 178 -4.12 1.83 18.06
CA LYS A 178 -4.19 3.23 18.49
C LYS A 178 -2.79 3.74 18.81
N VAL A 179 -2.42 4.86 18.20
CA VAL A 179 -1.15 5.56 18.45
C VAL A 179 -1.45 6.99 18.89
N THR A 180 -0.80 7.47 19.94
CA THR A 180 -0.92 8.87 20.36
C THR A 180 -0.46 9.78 19.23
N TRP A 181 -1.24 10.84 18.97
CA TRP A 181 -0.88 11.81 17.96
C TRP A 181 -0.12 12.99 18.59
N SER A 182 1.04 13.30 18.03
CA SER A 182 1.88 14.44 18.43
C SER A 182 2.22 15.38 17.27
N GLY A 183 1.66 15.14 16.08
CA GLY A 183 1.96 15.88 14.84
C GLY A 183 1.22 17.21 14.70
N GLY A 184 0.57 17.71 15.77
CA GLY A 184 -0.11 19.00 15.75
C GLY A 184 -1.51 18.96 15.12
N PRO A 185 -2.05 20.14 14.74
CA PRO A 185 -3.38 20.24 14.17
C PRO A 185 -3.44 19.64 12.77
N VAL A 186 -4.55 18.97 12.46
CA VAL A 186 -4.87 18.44 11.13
C VAL A 186 -6.06 19.19 10.54
N PRO A 187 -6.22 19.25 9.21
CA PRO A 187 -7.38 19.88 8.60
C PRO A 187 -8.68 19.21 9.02
N ASN A 188 -9.71 20.01 9.31
CA ASN A 188 -11.07 19.51 9.46
C ASN A 188 -11.56 18.85 8.16
N PRO A 189 -12.51 17.89 8.22
CA PRO A 189 -13.05 17.25 7.04
C PRO A 189 -13.79 18.26 6.15
N GLN A 190 -13.08 18.81 5.19
CA GLN A 190 -13.59 19.66 4.13
C GLN A 190 -13.15 19.10 2.78
N LYS A 191 -13.86 19.45 1.71
CA LYS A 191 -13.74 18.81 0.39
C LYS A 191 -12.31 18.73 -0.20
N ASN A 192 -11.38 19.57 0.26
CA ASN A 192 -10.03 19.67 -0.32
C ASN A 192 -8.91 19.44 0.67
N SER A 193 -9.18 18.96 1.89
CA SER A 193 -8.20 18.81 2.96
C SER A 193 -8.29 17.45 3.64
N VAL A 194 -8.40 16.41 2.83
CA VAL A 194 -8.38 15.03 3.35
C VAL A 194 -6.95 14.51 3.42
N PRO A 195 -6.60 13.72 4.46
CA PRO A 195 -5.32 13.04 4.52
C PRO A 195 -5.12 12.10 3.33
N LYS A 196 -3.89 11.97 2.88
CA LYS A 196 -3.47 11.03 1.84
C LYS A 196 -2.57 9.98 2.44
N VAL A 197 -2.77 8.73 2.08
CA VAL A 197 -1.92 7.61 2.52
C VAL A 197 -1.38 6.85 1.32
N GLY A 198 -0.08 6.55 1.33
CA GLY A 198 0.54 5.68 0.35
C GLY A 198 0.53 4.22 0.78
N ALA A 199 1.02 3.35 -0.10
CA ALA A 199 1.21 1.94 0.19
C ALA A 199 2.40 1.71 1.12
N PHE A 200 2.44 0.52 1.76
CA PHE A 200 3.57 0.12 2.59
C PHE A 200 4.83 -0.15 1.77
N ASN A 201 5.95 0.32 2.29
CA ASN A 201 7.32 0.11 1.82
C ASN A 201 8.17 -0.52 2.94
N PRO A 202 9.25 -1.23 2.62
CA PRO A 202 10.16 -1.77 3.63
C PRO A 202 10.85 -0.66 4.44
N GLY A 203 11.10 -0.90 5.73
CA GLY A 203 11.82 0.04 6.60
C GLY A 203 10.92 0.85 7.52
N THR A 204 11.44 1.98 7.99
CA THR A 204 10.76 2.87 8.97
C THR A 204 10.48 4.27 8.43
N ALA A 205 11.15 4.67 7.35
CA ALA A 205 10.98 5.93 6.63
C ALA A 205 11.64 5.82 5.25
N PRO A 206 11.42 6.80 4.34
CA PRO A 206 12.14 6.89 3.07
C PRO A 206 13.63 7.11 3.28
#